data_86af903ebd42c9fd1b590ce82aff369b
#
_entry.id   86af903ebd42c9fd1b590ce82aff369b
#
_cell.length_a   1.000
_cell.length_b   1.000
_cell.length_c   1.000
_cell.angle_alpha   90.00
_cell.angle_beta   90.00
_cell.angle_gamma   90.00
#
_symmetry.space_group_name_H-M   'P 1'
#
loop_
_entity.id
_entity.type
_entity.pdbx_description
1 polymer ?
#
loop_
_entity_poly.entity_id
_entity_poly.type
_entity_poly.pdbx_seq_one_letter_code
_entity_poly.pdbx_strand_id
1 'polypeptide(L)'
;MNHPRLRWLEVGIRAPVTDNEASVLVDTLVQMCGRSVLEHDGWLYAYFEESDELSGFMERLRSRVSSAIGNEEIHVVTRWQANEDWSEKWKRGLGSKRITDTIVVRPSWVQFHPEPDDIVIVIDPGMAFGTAEHGTTRGSLRLLESALKVNDRILDVGSGTGILAIAAAALGASEAIAVEGDPPSFEALRENVKRNGVSSRVQCIEEWADTHSLQRMGPVDGIVANLQSGVLSPFLPAFRNTLIQDGWLILSGILSIEWPCFLEDTRAKGFRCVEVDRDGEWTSGLFSIV
;
A
#
# COMPACT_ATOMS: atom_id res chain seq x y z
N MET A 1 -12.00 30.01 1.83
CA MET A 1 -10.83 30.46 1.06
C MET A 1 -10.68 29.46 -0.07
N ASN A 2 -10.80 29.93 -1.33
CA ASN A 2 -10.64 29.06 -2.50
C ASN A 2 -9.18 28.60 -2.58
N HIS A 3 -8.90 27.34 -2.31
CA HIS A 3 -7.63 26.74 -2.70
C HIS A 3 -7.52 26.81 -4.23
N PRO A 4 -6.35 27.20 -4.78
CA PRO A 4 -6.16 27.16 -6.23
C PRO A 4 -6.39 25.72 -6.69
N ARG A 5 -7.21 25.55 -7.74
CA ARG A 5 -7.46 24.25 -8.36
C ARG A 5 -6.16 23.80 -9.01
N LEU A 6 -5.38 22.97 -8.33
CA LEU A 6 -4.21 22.31 -8.90
C LEU A 6 -4.66 21.50 -10.12
N ARG A 7 -4.11 21.80 -11.27
CA ARG A 7 -4.29 21.01 -12.49
C ARG A 7 -3.11 20.08 -12.65
N TRP A 8 -3.37 18.92 -13.17
CA TRP A 8 -2.34 17.95 -13.52
C TRP A 8 -2.16 17.93 -15.02
N LEU A 9 -0.91 17.93 -15.47
CA LEU A 9 -0.54 17.69 -16.85
C LEU A 9 -0.25 16.20 -17.00
N GLU A 10 -1.16 15.47 -17.65
CA GLU A 10 -0.90 14.12 -18.13
C GLU A 10 -0.03 14.22 -19.38
N VAL A 11 1.10 13.55 -19.34
CA VAL A 11 2.04 13.44 -20.47
C VAL A 11 2.13 11.98 -20.87
N GLY A 12 1.60 11.65 -22.05
CA GLY A 12 1.76 10.34 -22.66
C GLY A 12 2.98 10.36 -23.60
N ILE A 13 3.86 9.38 -23.44
CA ILE A 13 5.06 9.23 -24.27
C ILE A 13 5.04 7.86 -24.93
N ARG A 14 5.27 7.85 -26.22
CA ARG A 14 5.50 6.63 -27.01
C ARG A 14 6.77 6.78 -27.83
N ALA A 15 7.68 5.84 -27.67
CA ALA A 15 8.91 5.77 -28.44
C ALA A 15 9.11 4.31 -28.93
N PRO A 16 9.71 4.11 -30.12
CA PRO A 16 10.15 2.80 -30.53
C PRO A 16 11.40 2.44 -29.72
N VAL A 17 11.23 1.65 -28.66
CA VAL A 17 12.30 1.30 -27.72
C VAL A 17 12.37 -0.22 -27.52
N THR A 18 13.54 -0.71 -27.19
CA THR A 18 13.76 -2.06 -26.66
C THR A 18 13.30 -2.13 -25.19
N ASP A 19 13.12 -3.34 -24.64
CA ASP A 19 12.71 -3.52 -23.23
C ASP A 19 13.65 -2.81 -22.24
N ASN A 20 14.96 -2.79 -22.51
CA ASN A 20 15.94 -2.07 -21.69
C ASN A 20 15.75 -0.54 -21.77
N GLU A 21 15.51 -0.01 -22.95
CA GLU A 21 15.27 1.43 -23.15
C GLU A 21 13.93 1.85 -22.55
N ALA A 22 12.91 0.98 -22.59
CA ALA A 22 11.63 1.22 -21.93
C ALA A 22 11.80 1.36 -20.41
N SER A 23 12.61 0.51 -19.78
CA SER A 23 12.94 0.63 -18.35
C SER A 23 13.65 1.94 -18.03
N VAL A 24 14.64 2.34 -18.82
CA VAL A 24 15.35 3.62 -18.65
C VAL A 24 14.40 4.81 -18.84
N LEU A 25 13.45 4.71 -19.77
CA LEU A 25 12.44 5.74 -20.00
C LEU A 25 11.49 5.88 -18.81
N VAL A 26 11.01 4.75 -18.25
CA VAL A 26 10.19 4.73 -17.03
C VAL A 26 10.94 5.38 -15.88
N ASP A 27 12.19 4.98 -15.61
CA ASP A 27 13.00 5.55 -14.53
C ASP A 27 13.22 7.07 -14.71
N THR A 28 13.46 7.50 -15.94
CA THR A 28 13.63 8.92 -16.27
C THR A 28 12.36 9.71 -15.98
N LEU A 29 11.20 9.18 -16.34
CA LEU A 29 9.90 9.82 -16.08
C LEU A 29 9.57 9.85 -14.59
N VAL A 30 9.81 8.75 -13.87
CA VAL A 30 9.64 8.68 -12.41
C VAL A 30 10.52 9.73 -11.72
N GLN A 31 11.79 9.88 -12.12
CA GLN A 31 12.68 10.91 -11.57
C GLN A 31 12.19 12.33 -11.86
N MET A 32 11.53 12.55 -13.00
CA MET A 32 11.03 13.89 -13.37
C MET A 32 9.71 14.24 -12.69
N CYS A 33 8.80 13.28 -12.54
CA CYS A 33 7.47 13.54 -11.96
C CYS A 33 7.40 13.23 -10.46
N GLY A 34 8.38 12.50 -9.90
CA GLY A 34 8.38 12.05 -8.51
C GLY A 34 7.25 11.06 -8.17
N ARG A 35 6.65 10.41 -9.18
CA ARG A 35 5.46 9.55 -9.07
C ARG A 35 5.58 8.35 -9.98
N SER A 36 4.68 7.37 -9.79
CA SER A 36 4.58 6.20 -10.65
C SER A 36 4.19 6.59 -12.08
N VAL A 37 4.75 5.87 -13.05
CA VAL A 37 4.42 5.94 -14.48
C VAL A 37 3.48 4.78 -14.79
N LEU A 38 2.43 5.04 -15.56
CA LEU A 38 1.47 4.03 -16.00
C LEU A 38 1.77 3.62 -17.44
N GLU A 39 1.80 2.32 -17.70
CA GLU A 39 1.90 1.79 -19.05
C GLU A 39 0.53 1.29 -19.53
N HIS A 40 0.11 1.78 -20.70
CA HIS A 40 -1.15 1.35 -21.33
C HIS A 40 -1.06 1.46 -22.85
N ASP A 41 -1.35 0.38 -23.57
CA ASP A 41 -1.33 0.29 -25.05
C ASP A 41 -0.01 0.78 -25.69
N GLY A 42 1.12 0.52 -25.04
CA GLY A 42 2.45 0.92 -25.51
C GLY A 42 2.73 2.42 -25.34
N TRP A 43 1.96 3.10 -24.51
CA TRP A 43 2.21 4.46 -24.06
C TRP A 43 2.60 4.45 -22.57
N LEU A 44 3.54 5.31 -22.21
CA LEU A 44 3.92 5.61 -20.83
C LEU A 44 3.29 6.94 -20.43
N TYR A 45 2.47 6.94 -19.38
CA TYR A 45 1.79 8.12 -18.87
C TYR A 45 2.41 8.57 -17.55
N ALA A 46 2.89 9.81 -17.52
CA ALA A 46 3.39 10.48 -16.33
C ALA A 46 2.54 11.71 -16.01
N TYR A 47 2.41 12.04 -14.72
CA TYR A 47 1.58 13.14 -14.24
C TYR A 47 2.45 14.18 -13.56
N PHE A 48 2.32 15.43 -14.00
CA PHE A 48 3.10 16.56 -13.50
C PHE A 48 2.17 17.61 -12.92
N GLU A 49 2.60 18.28 -11.85
CA GLU A 49 1.87 19.42 -11.31
C GLU A 49 1.91 20.61 -12.27
N GLU A 50 0.87 21.46 -12.22
CA GLU A 50 0.80 22.65 -13.06
C GLU A 50 2.04 23.53 -12.81
N SER A 51 2.79 23.84 -13.87
CA SER A 51 3.93 24.75 -13.84
C SER A 51 3.61 25.98 -14.69
N ASP A 52 3.99 27.15 -14.22
CA ASP A 52 3.76 28.44 -14.90
C ASP A 52 4.50 28.55 -16.26
N GLU A 53 5.48 27.66 -16.52
CA GLU A 53 6.27 27.64 -17.76
C GLU A 53 6.14 26.31 -18.54
N LEU A 54 4.95 26.01 -19.04
CA LEU A 54 4.69 24.74 -19.76
C LEU A 54 5.61 24.54 -20.98
N SER A 55 5.90 25.57 -21.76
CA SER A 55 6.75 25.47 -22.96
C SER A 55 8.18 25.05 -22.61
N GLY A 56 8.81 25.69 -21.65
CA GLY A 56 10.14 25.31 -21.17
C GLY A 56 10.18 23.94 -20.49
N PHE A 57 9.09 23.54 -19.84
CA PHE A 57 8.95 22.19 -19.27
C PHE A 57 8.94 21.13 -20.38
N MET A 58 8.15 21.31 -21.43
CA MET A 58 8.07 20.37 -22.54
C MET A 58 9.39 20.20 -23.32
N GLU A 59 10.15 21.28 -23.46
CA GLU A 59 11.49 21.22 -24.07
C GLU A 59 12.45 20.39 -23.18
N ARG A 60 12.48 20.65 -21.86
CA ARG A 60 13.30 19.87 -20.93
C ARG A 60 12.90 18.40 -20.90
N LEU A 61 11.61 18.10 -20.93
CA LEU A 61 11.10 16.72 -20.97
C LEU A 61 11.59 16.00 -22.22
N ARG A 62 11.37 16.58 -23.40
CA ARG A 62 11.82 16.00 -24.68
C ARG A 62 13.33 15.78 -24.70
N SER A 63 14.11 16.78 -24.31
CA SER A 63 15.57 16.69 -24.26
C SER A 63 16.05 15.58 -23.33
N ARG A 64 15.46 15.44 -22.14
CA ARG A 64 15.82 14.42 -21.16
C ARG A 64 15.46 13.03 -21.63
N VAL A 65 14.26 12.86 -22.19
CA VAL A 65 13.78 11.58 -22.73
C VAL A 65 14.64 11.16 -23.93
N SER A 66 14.86 12.05 -24.90
CA SER A 66 15.74 11.75 -26.06
C SER A 66 17.15 11.36 -25.63
N SER A 67 17.72 12.07 -24.65
CA SER A 67 19.07 11.76 -24.14
C SER A 67 19.11 10.41 -23.42
N ALA A 68 18.04 10.02 -22.74
CA ALA A 68 17.97 8.77 -21.98
C ALA A 68 17.92 7.53 -22.88
N ILE A 69 17.20 7.62 -24.01
CA ILE A 69 16.99 6.48 -24.93
C ILE A 69 17.82 6.59 -26.22
N GLY A 70 18.57 7.71 -26.41
CA GLY A 70 19.38 7.91 -27.62
C GLY A 70 18.57 8.02 -28.91
N ASN A 71 17.26 8.35 -28.83
CA ASN A 71 16.35 8.39 -29.97
C ASN A 71 15.57 9.72 -29.95
N GLU A 72 15.43 10.35 -31.11
CA GLU A 72 14.70 11.60 -31.33
C GLU A 72 13.23 11.35 -31.76
N GLU A 73 12.90 10.15 -32.21
CA GLU A 73 11.53 9.78 -32.61
C GLU A 73 10.64 9.52 -31.38
N ILE A 74 10.22 10.60 -30.74
CA ILE A 74 9.39 10.54 -29.56
C ILE A 74 8.03 11.16 -29.86
N HIS A 75 6.97 10.37 -29.72
CA HIS A 75 5.61 10.88 -29.73
C HIS A 75 5.21 11.31 -28.34
N VAL A 76 4.87 12.58 -28.18
CA VAL A 76 4.42 13.14 -26.90
C VAL A 76 3.01 13.70 -27.08
N VAL A 77 2.09 13.24 -26.25
CA VAL A 77 0.74 13.79 -26.12
C VAL A 77 0.58 14.40 -24.74
N THR A 78 -0.13 15.50 -24.65
CA THR A 78 -0.39 16.15 -23.38
C THR A 78 -1.87 16.42 -23.21
N ARG A 79 -2.34 16.26 -22.00
CA ARG A 79 -3.73 16.56 -21.63
C ARG A 79 -3.78 17.18 -20.24
N TRP A 80 -4.44 18.32 -20.12
CA TRP A 80 -4.76 18.88 -18.81
C TRP A 80 -5.88 18.09 -18.16
N GLN A 81 -5.64 17.62 -16.96
CA GLN A 81 -6.65 17.00 -16.12
C GLN A 81 -6.97 17.93 -14.95
N ALA A 82 -8.24 18.29 -14.81
CA ALA A 82 -8.71 18.92 -13.59
C ALA A 82 -8.65 17.91 -12.45
N ASN A 83 -8.26 18.35 -11.26
CA ASN A 83 -8.13 17.48 -10.09
C ASN A 83 -9.45 16.72 -9.78
N GLU A 84 -10.59 17.31 -10.13
CA GLU A 84 -11.92 16.73 -9.97
C GLU A 84 -12.17 15.53 -10.91
N ASP A 85 -11.65 15.55 -12.14
CA ASP A 85 -11.87 14.46 -13.11
C ASP A 85 -11.07 13.19 -12.78
N TRP A 86 -9.91 13.34 -12.19
CA TRP A 86 -9.08 12.20 -11.80
C TRP A 86 -9.66 11.49 -10.58
N SER A 87 -10.08 12.25 -9.57
CA SER A 87 -10.73 11.71 -8.38
C SER A 87 -12.05 11.00 -8.69
N GLU A 88 -12.75 11.38 -9.74
CA GLU A 88 -14.03 10.74 -10.15
C GLU A 88 -13.83 9.51 -11.05
N LYS A 89 -12.81 9.52 -11.93
CA LYS A 89 -12.57 8.39 -12.84
C LYS A 89 -12.12 7.12 -12.11
N TRP A 90 -11.20 7.24 -11.16
CA TRP A 90 -10.77 6.07 -10.42
C TRP A 90 -11.80 5.60 -9.40
N LYS A 91 -12.63 6.49 -8.87
CA LYS A 91 -13.76 6.12 -8.02
C LYS A 91 -14.75 5.20 -8.75
N ARG A 92 -14.97 5.39 -10.06
CA ARG A 92 -15.90 4.58 -10.85
C ARG A 92 -15.43 3.13 -11.04
N GLY A 93 -14.15 2.85 -10.89
CA GLY A 93 -13.59 1.49 -10.99
C GLY A 93 -13.60 0.70 -9.69
N LEU A 94 -13.87 1.36 -8.56
CA LEU A 94 -13.84 0.74 -7.24
C LEU A 94 -15.23 0.37 -6.77
N GLY A 95 -15.45 -0.93 -6.56
CA GLY A 95 -16.67 -1.49 -5.98
C GLY A 95 -16.48 -2.02 -4.56
N SER A 96 -17.52 -2.62 -4.00
CA SER A 96 -17.37 -3.47 -2.82
C SER A 96 -16.69 -4.77 -3.21
N LYS A 97 -15.77 -5.23 -2.35
CA LYS A 97 -14.99 -6.44 -2.57
C LYS A 97 -15.09 -7.35 -1.36
N ARG A 98 -15.63 -8.55 -1.55
CA ARG A 98 -15.63 -9.60 -0.52
C ARG A 98 -14.27 -10.26 -0.51
N ILE A 99 -13.60 -10.23 0.63
CA ILE A 99 -12.24 -10.75 0.79
C ILE A 99 -12.27 -12.16 1.37
N THR A 100 -13.14 -12.36 2.37
CA THR A 100 -13.41 -13.64 3.03
C THR A 100 -14.91 -13.87 3.10
N ASP A 101 -15.35 -14.91 3.79
CA ASP A 101 -16.79 -15.14 4.03
C ASP A 101 -17.42 -14.03 4.86
N THR A 102 -16.63 -13.34 5.71
CA THR A 102 -17.12 -12.28 6.59
C THR A 102 -16.60 -10.89 6.24
N ILE A 103 -15.35 -10.74 5.77
CA ILE A 103 -14.74 -9.42 5.50
C ILE A 103 -15.14 -8.89 4.14
N VAL A 104 -15.77 -7.72 4.13
CA VAL A 104 -16.09 -6.94 2.94
C VAL A 104 -15.42 -5.57 3.03
N VAL A 105 -14.67 -5.18 2.00
CA VAL A 105 -14.06 -3.85 1.89
C VAL A 105 -14.80 -3.05 0.84
N ARG A 106 -15.12 -1.80 1.13
CA ARG A 106 -15.74 -0.88 0.17
C ARG A 106 -15.30 0.56 0.37
N PRO A 107 -15.34 1.39 -0.67
CA PRO A 107 -15.28 2.84 -0.54
C PRO A 107 -16.55 3.41 0.10
N SER A 108 -16.47 4.62 0.68
CA SER A 108 -17.62 5.27 1.35
C SER A 108 -18.76 5.61 0.40
N TRP A 109 -18.47 5.92 -0.86
CA TRP A 109 -19.46 6.27 -1.90
C TRP A 109 -20.14 5.08 -2.57
N VAL A 110 -19.71 3.84 -2.28
CA VAL A 110 -20.33 2.62 -2.81
C VAL A 110 -21.42 2.17 -1.84
N GLN A 111 -22.66 2.08 -2.32
CA GLN A 111 -23.74 1.49 -1.54
C GLN A 111 -23.53 -0.01 -1.43
N PHE A 112 -23.70 -0.54 -0.25
CA PHE A 112 -23.59 -1.96 0.06
C PHE A 112 -24.64 -2.36 1.09
N HIS A 113 -25.27 -3.50 0.90
CA HIS A 113 -26.25 -4.06 1.84
C HIS A 113 -25.57 -5.25 2.51
N PRO A 114 -25.11 -5.11 3.77
CA PRO A 114 -24.39 -6.16 4.47
C PRO A 114 -25.32 -7.33 4.81
N GLU A 115 -24.76 -8.53 4.76
CA GLU A 115 -25.35 -9.72 5.38
C GLU A 115 -25.13 -9.71 6.90
N PRO A 116 -25.85 -10.52 7.69
CA PRO A 116 -25.78 -10.46 9.17
C PRO A 116 -24.37 -10.63 9.75
N ASP A 117 -23.52 -11.43 9.10
CA ASP A 117 -22.16 -11.76 9.56
C ASP A 117 -21.09 -10.91 8.88
N ASP A 118 -21.46 -9.95 8.03
CA ASP A 118 -20.50 -9.13 7.30
C ASP A 118 -19.81 -8.12 8.20
N ILE A 119 -18.49 -8.17 8.20
CA ILE A 119 -17.59 -7.15 8.74
C ILE A 119 -17.25 -6.19 7.60
N VAL A 120 -17.96 -5.09 7.53
CA VAL A 120 -17.79 -4.10 6.46
C VAL A 120 -16.72 -3.08 6.86
N ILE A 121 -15.62 -3.06 6.12
CA ILE A 121 -14.52 -2.11 6.27
C ILE A 121 -14.64 -1.04 5.19
N VAL A 122 -14.78 0.21 5.61
CA VAL A 122 -14.90 1.35 4.70
C VAL A 122 -13.54 2.02 4.53
N ILE A 123 -12.94 1.88 3.36
CA ILE A 123 -11.67 2.50 3.02
C ILE A 123 -11.87 3.43 1.83
N ASP A 124 -11.64 4.71 2.04
CA ASP A 124 -11.52 5.65 0.94
C ASP A 124 -10.05 5.70 0.51
N PRO A 125 -9.77 5.22 -0.69
CA PRO A 125 -8.41 5.27 -1.21
C PRO A 125 -8.03 6.72 -1.43
N GLY A 126 -6.93 7.11 -0.82
CA GLY A 126 -6.25 8.36 -1.07
C GLY A 126 -4.95 8.10 -1.85
N MET A 127 -3.88 8.77 -1.43
CA MET A 127 -2.51 8.50 -1.89
C MET A 127 -1.85 7.35 -1.13
N ALA A 128 -2.50 6.83 -0.08
CA ALA A 128 -1.99 5.77 0.78
C ALA A 128 -2.22 4.38 0.16
N PHE A 129 -1.29 3.45 0.41
CA PHE A 129 -1.42 2.04 0.06
C PHE A 129 -2.43 1.32 0.97
N GLY A 130 -3.08 0.25 0.48
CA GLY A 130 -3.97 -0.58 1.29
C GLY A 130 -5.46 -0.39 1.00
N THR A 131 -5.88 -0.58 -0.26
CA THR A 131 -7.27 -0.42 -0.71
C THR A 131 -8.01 -1.76 -0.97
N ALA A 132 -7.38 -2.90 -0.62
CA ALA A 132 -7.80 -4.25 -0.98
C ALA A 132 -7.80 -4.56 -2.50
N GLU A 133 -7.37 -3.63 -3.36
CA GLU A 133 -7.14 -3.90 -4.78
C GLU A 133 -5.89 -4.77 -4.99
N HIS A 134 -4.90 -4.63 -4.12
CA HIS A 134 -3.65 -5.35 -4.19
C HIS A 134 -3.72 -6.72 -3.52
N GLY A 135 -3.10 -7.75 -4.12
CA GLY A 135 -3.10 -9.13 -3.60
C GLY A 135 -2.50 -9.24 -2.20
N THR A 136 -1.47 -8.44 -1.89
CA THR A 136 -0.84 -8.42 -0.57
C THR A 136 -1.79 -7.99 0.54
N THR A 137 -2.63 -6.99 0.29
CA THR A 137 -3.63 -6.53 1.27
C THR A 137 -4.70 -7.59 1.49
N ARG A 138 -5.18 -8.22 0.41
CA ARG A 138 -6.17 -9.30 0.51
C ARG A 138 -5.61 -10.52 1.26
N GLY A 139 -4.37 -10.94 0.94
CA GLY A 139 -3.69 -12.01 1.64
C GLY A 139 -3.51 -11.71 3.13
N SER A 140 -3.09 -10.48 3.47
CA SER A 140 -2.98 -10.06 4.86
C SER A 140 -4.32 -10.12 5.61
N LEU A 141 -5.42 -9.69 4.97
CA LEU A 141 -6.75 -9.73 5.58
C LEU A 141 -7.24 -11.17 5.83
N ARG A 142 -7.02 -12.09 4.87
CA ARG A 142 -7.38 -13.51 5.04
C ARG A 142 -6.60 -14.16 6.18
N LEU A 143 -5.29 -13.94 6.24
CA LEU A 143 -4.44 -14.44 7.32
C LEU A 143 -4.78 -13.80 8.67
N LEU A 144 -5.14 -12.51 8.68
CA LEU A 144 -5.54 -11.80 9.90
C LEU A 144 -6.83 -12.38 10.49
N GLU A 145 -7.83 -12.69 9.65
CA GLU A 145 -9.06 -13.35 10.09
C GLU A 145 -8.79 -14.73 10.68
N SER A 146 -7.85 -15.49 10.10
CA SER A 146 -7.45 -16.82 10.59
C SER A 146 -6.67 -16.77 11.91
N ALA A 147 -5.80 -15.77 12.09
CA ALA A 147 -4.85 -15.74 13.20
C ALA A 147 -5.36 -15.00 14.44
N LEU A 148 -6.14 -13.93 14.25
CA LEU A 148 -6.55 -13.03 15.34
C LEU A 148 -7.54 -13.69 16.28
N LYS A 149 -7.28 -13.54 17.56
CA LYS A 149 -8.19 -13.94 18.63
C LYS A 149 -8.84 -12.70 19.27
N VAL A 150 -10.05 -12.87 19.77
CA VAL A 150 -10.75 -11.80 20.50
C VAL A 150 -9.89 -11.36 21.68
N ASN A 151 -9.76 -10.05 21.86
CA ASN A 151 -8.93 -9.36 22.83
C ASN A 151 -7.43 -9.36 22.55
N ASP A 152 -6.95 -9.85 21.43
CA ASP A 152 -5.56 -9.67 21.03
C ASP A 152 -5.21 -8.17 20.98
N ARG A 153 -3.99 -7.84 21.38
CA ARG A 153 -3.33 -6.56 21.16
C ARG A 153 -2.39 -6.69 19.98
N ILE A 154 -2.60 -5.91 18.93
CA ILE A 154 -1.85 -6.06 17.67
C ILE A 154 -1.07 -4.79 17.31
N LEU A 155 -0.02 -4.98 16.52
CA LEU A 155 0.78 -3.92 15.92
C LEU A 155 0.73 -4.03 14.39
N ASP A 156 0.29 -2.97 13.72
CA ASP A 156 0.26 -2.83 12.26
C ASP A 156 1.38 -1.89 11.82
N VAL A 157 2.39 -2.41 11.14
CA VAL A 157 3.64 -1.70 10.79
C VAL A 157 3.62 -1.28 9.32
N GLY A 158 3.68 0.01 9.08
CA GLY A 158 3.46 0.59 7.76
C GLY A 158 1.99 0.48 7.37
N SER A 159 1.13 1.06 8.20
CA SER A 159 -0.32 0.83 8.14
C SER A 159 -0.99 1.37 6.88
N GLY A 160 -0.37 2.32 6.17
CA GLY A 160 -0.95 2.94 4.98
C GLY A 160 -2.34 3.53 5.25
N THR A 161 -3.37 3.01 4.58
CA THR A 161 -4.78 3.42 4.81
C THR A 161 -5.33 3.00 6.18
N GLY A 162 -4.61 2.15 6.94
CA GLY A 162 -5.06 1.57 8.19
C GLY A 162 -5.97 0.36 8.06
N ILE A 163 -6.13 -0.18 6.86
CA ILE A 163 -7.09 -1.26 6.61
C ILE A 163 -6.89 -2.48 7.51
N LEU A 164 -5.63 -2.86 7.80
CA LEU A 164 -5.32 -4.04 8.61
C LEU A 164 -5.60 -3.78 10.10
N ALA A 165 -5.23 -2.62 10.63
CA ALA A 165 -5.56 -2.21 11.99
C ALA A 165 -7.08 -2.07 12.20
N ILE A 166 -7.80 -1.50 11.22
CA ILE A 166 -9.26 -1.38 11.24
C ILE A 166 -9.91 -2.76 11.21
N ALA A 167 -9.43 -3.66 10.34
CA ALA A 167 -9.91 -5.04 10.26
C ALA A 167 -9.70 -5.77 11.60
N ALA A 168 -8.51 -5.66 12.19
CA ALA A 168 -8.21 -6.26 13.49
C ALA A 168 -9.17 -5.77 14.59
N ALA A 169 -9.41 -4.46 14.66
CA ALA A 169 -10.35 -3.90 15.61
C ALA A 169 -11.80 -4.40 15.37
N ALA A 170 -12.21 -4.53 14.11
CA ALA A 170 -13.52 -5.04 13.73
C ALA A 170 -13.70 -6.53 14.06
N LEU A 171 -12.62 -7.33 13.90
CA LEU A 171 -12.57 -8.75 14.25
C LEU A 171 -12.49 -9.01 15.76
N GLY A 172 -12.32 -8.00 16.59
CA GLY A 172 -12.38 -8.13 18.05
C GLY A 172 -11.05 -7.94 18.79
N ALA A 173 -10.02 -7.39 18.15
CA ALA A 173 -8.83 -6.93 18.87
C ALA A 173 -9.19 -5.93 19.95
N SER A 174 -8.55 -6.04 21.11
CA SER A 174 -8.72 -5.07 22.20
C SER A 174 -8.05 -3.74 21.88
N GLU A 175 -6.91 -3.80 21.22
CA GLU A 175 -6.14 -2.66 20.75
C GLU A 175 -5.41 -3.00 19.46
N ALA A 176 -5.41 -2.08 18.51
CA ALA A 176 -4.58 -2.11 17.32
C ALA A 176 -3.72 -0.85 17.28
N ILE A 177 -2.40 -1.00 17.31
CA ILE A 177 -1.44 0.09 17.20
C ILE A 177 -1.05 0.18 15.73
N ALA A 178 -1.45 1.25 15.07
CA ALA A 178 -1.19 1.50 13.65
C ALA A 178 -0.07 2.53 13.49
N VAL A 179 1.06 2.11 12.93
CA VAL A 179 2.26 2.95 12.76
C VAL A 179 2.45 3.29 11.30
N GLU A 180 2.50 4.58 11.00
CA GLU A 180 2.70 5.09 9.64
C GLU A 180 3.61 6.31 9.66
N GLY A 181 4.66 6.31 8.83
CA GLY A 181 5.66 7.37 8.80
C GLY A 181 5.45 8.42 7.71
N ASP A 182 4.66 8.12 6.67
CA ASP A 182 4.37 9.05 5.59
C ASP A 182 3.18 9.95 5.97
N PRO A 183 3.37 11.29 6.09
CA PRO A 183 2.31 12.17 6.57
C PRO A 183 1.00 12.12 5.78
N PRO A 184 0.97 12.09 4.42
CA PRO A 184 -0.25 11.88 3.65
C PRO A 184 -0.97 10.56 3.95
N SER A 185 -0.21 9.46 4.12
CA SER A 185 -0.76 8.16 4.47
C SER A 185 -1.28 8.14 5.90
N PHE A 186 -0.60 8.80 6.83
CA PHE A 186 -1.04 8.94 8.21
C PHE A 186 -2.37 9.70 8.34
N GLU A 187 -2.56 10.75 7.56
CA GLU A 187 -3.85 11.46 7.55
C GLU A 187 -4.97 10.56 7.02
N ALA A 188 -4.73 9.79 5.95
CA ALA A 188 -5.67 8.80 5.42
C ALA A 188 -6.01 7.72 6.45
N LEU A 189 -5.01 7.20 7.18
CA LEU A 189 -5.18 6.26 8.29
C LEU A 189 -6.17 6.83 9.33
N ARG A 190 -5.93 8.03 9.83
CA ARG A 190 -6.77 8.67 10.85
C ARG A 190 -8.21 8.86 10.39
N GLU A 191 -8.40 9.33 9.15
CA GLU A 191 -9.73 9.50 8.57
C GLU A 191 -10.48 8.17 8.44
N ASN A 192 -9.81 7.11 7.96
CA ASN A 192 -10.42 5.79 7.82
C ASN A 192 -10.75 5.15 9.18
N VAL A 193 -9.89 5.28 10.17
CA VAL A 193 -10.15 4.82 11.55
C VAL A 193 -11.39 5.51 12.11
N LYS A 194 -11.53 6.82 11.94
CA LYS A 194 -12.70 7.59 12.35
C LYS A 194 -13.96 7.15 11.60
N ARG A 195 -13.85 6.95 10.27
CA ARG A 195 -14.97 6.54 9.39
C ARG A 195 -15.55 5.18 9.76
N ASN A 196 -14.68 4.26 10.19
CA ASN A 196 -15.08 2.93 10.65
C ASN A 196 -15.55 2.89 12.12
N GLY A 197 -15.49 4.00 12.85
CA GLY A 197 -15.94 4.08 14.23
C GLY A 197 -15.08 3.29 15.23
N VAL A 198 -13.82 2.98 14.89
CA VAL A 198 -12.92 2.15 15.70
C VAL A 198 -11.84 2.96 16.44
N SER A 199 -11.99 4.28 16.52
CA SER A 199 -11.01 5.18 17.17
C SER A 199 -10.73 4.88 18.65
N SER A 200 -11.62 4.18 19.34
CA SER A 200 -11.41 3.74 20.72
C SER A 200 -10.52 2.50 20.85
N ARG A 201 -10.29 1.78 19.75
CA ARG A 201 -9.50 0.54 19.69
C ARG A 201 -8.28 0.63 18.78
N VAL A 202 -8.21 1.64 17.90
CA VAL A 202 -7.07 1.85 17.00
C VAL A 202 -6.30 3.09 17.44
N GLN A 203 -5.07 2.89 17.88
CA GLN A 203 -4.12 3.96 18.18
C GLN A 203 -3.26 4.26 16.93
N CYS A 204 -3.39 5.45 16.36
CA CYS A 204 -2.57 5.88 15.23
C CYS A 204 -1.30 6.58 15.74
N ILE A 205 -0.13 6.15 15.26
CA ILE A 205 1.18 6.71 15.60
C ILE A 205 1.87 7.17 14.32
N GLU A 206 2.17 8.48 14.25
CA GLU A 206 2.92 9.07 13.14
C GLU A 206 4.42 8.93 13.42
N GLU A 207 5.00 7.86 12.93
CA GLU A 207 6.43 7.56 13.13
C GLU A 207 6.92 6.61 12.04
N TRP A 208 8.14 6.83 11.54
CA TRP A 208 8.85 5.81 10.78
C TRP A 208 9.28 4.70 11.74
N ALA A 209 8.74 3.49 11.52
CA ALA A 209 9.07 2.35 12.37
C ALA A 209 10.57 2.03 12.30
N ASP A 210 11.18 1.83 13.46
CA ASP A 210 12.51 1.30 13.63
C ASP A 210 12.55 0.25 14.76
N THR A 211 13.67 -0.39 14.95
CA THR A 211 13.83 -1.43 15.98
C THR A 211 13.48 -0.94 17.39
N HIS A 212 13.76 0.32 17.70
CA HIS A 212 13.53 0.88 19.02
C HIS A 212 12.05 1.23 19.23
N SER A 213 11.42 1.83 18.23
CA SER A 213 9.99 2.16 18.28
C SER A 213 9.13 0.90 18.40
N LEU A 214 9.45 -0.17 17.65
CA LEU A 214 8.74 -1.45 17.74
C LEU A 214 8.81 -2.05 19.15
N GLN A 215 9.98 -2.03 19.79
CA GLN A 215 10.15 -2.53 21.15
C GLN A 215 9.36 -1.72 22.19
N ARG A 216 9.25 -0.40 22.02
CA ARG A 216 8.43 0.45 22.92
C ARG A 216 6.92 0.14 22.83
N MET A 217 6.47 -0.31 21.67
CA MET A 217 5.07 -0.63 21.42
C MET A 217 4.66 -2.02 21.91
N GLY A 218 5.64 -2.90 22.16
CA GLY A 218 5.41 -4.24 22.70
C GLY A 218 5.19 -4.27 24.22
N PRO A 219 4.89 -5.46 24.80
CA PRO A 219 4.61 -6.70 24.07
C PRO A 219 3.23 -6.72 23.42
N VAL A 220 3.08 -7.42 22.29
CA VAL A 220 1.82 -7.59 21.55
C VAL A 220 1.56 -9.08 21.24
N ASP A 221 0.29 -9.44 21.06
CA ASP A 221 -0.15 -10.79 20.71
C ASP A 221 0.10 -11.08 19.22
N GLY A 222 -0.03 -10.07 18.37
CA GLY A 222 0.17 -10.19 16.94
C GLY A 222 0.83 -8.97 16.29
N ILE A 223 1.58 -9.22 15.23
CA ILE A 223 2.12 -8.18 14.36
C ILE A 223 1.67 -8.46 12.92
N VAL A 224 1.27 -7.42 12.23
CA VAL A 224 1.06 -7.46 10.79
C VAL A 224 1.93 -6.40 10.11
N ALA A 225 2.63 -6.78 9.04
CA ALA A 225 3.44 -5.88 8.23
C ALA A 225 3.32 -6.25 6.75
N ASN A 226 2.76 -5.34 5.96
CA ASN A 226 2.61 -5.49 4.52
C ASN A 226 3.60 -4.55 3.82
N LEU A 227 4.86 -4.96 3.76
CA LEU A 227 5.99 -4.20 3.26
C LEU A 227 6.85 -5.07 2.33
N GLN A 228 7.72 -4.48 1.55
CA GLN A 228 8.64 -5.22 0.68
C GLN A 228 9.59 -6.12 1.49
N SER A 229 9.96 -7.28 0.94
CA SER A 229 10.84 -8.28 1.57
C SER A 229 12.14 -7.69 2.11
N GLY A 230 12.79 -6.81 1.34
CA GLY A 230 14.01 -6.12 1.74
C GLY A 230 13.87 -5.18 2.94
N VAL A 231 12.64 -4.67 3.19
CA VAL A 231 12.32 -3.86 4.38
C VAL A 231 11.98 -4.75 5.57
N LEU A 232 11.30 -5.87 5.35
CA LEU A 232 10.86 -6.79 6.40
C LEU A 232 12.03 -7.54 7.06
N SER A 233 12.99 -8.04 6.26
CA SER A 233 14.08 -8.87 6.74
C SER A 233 14.90 -8.23 7.89
N PRO A 234 15.30 -6.95 7.84
CA PRO A 234 15.97 -6.29 8.96
C PRO A 234 15.13 -6.18 10.24
N PHE A 235 13.79 -6.16 10.13
CA PHE A 235 12.89 -6.04 11.28
C PHE A 235 12.59 -7.36 11.99
N LEU A 236 12.87 -8.52 11.40
CA LEU A 236 12.55 -9.82 11.98
C LEU A 236 13.03 -9.99 13.43
N PRO A 237 14.27 -9.61 13.82
CA PRO A 237 14.70 -9.69 15.22
C PRO A 237 13.89 -8.77 16.14
N ALA A 238 13.49 -7.58 15.67
CA ALA A 238 12.69 -6.66 16.46
C ALA A 238 11.27 -7.20 16.62
N PHE A 239 10.63 -7.73 15.57
CA PHE A 239 9.33 -8.37 15.64
C PHE A 239 9.31 -9.50 16.67
N ARG A 240 10.35 -10.35 16.68
CA ARG A 240 10.47 -11.43 17.66
C ARG A 240 10.50 -10.93 19.12
N ASN A 241 11.21 -9.83 19.36
CA ASN A 241 11.34 -9.25 20.70
C ASN A 241 10.10 -8.44 21.12
N THR A 242 9.25 -8.04 20.17
CA THR A 242 8.03 -7.27 20.41
C THR A 242 6.82 -8.18 20.64
N LEU A 243 6.85 -9.40 20.10
CA LEU A 243 5.80 -10.39 20.30
C LEU A 243 5.89 -11.07 21.69
N ILE A 244 4.73 -11.44 22.24
CA ILE A 244 4.67 -12.42 23.34
C ILE A 244 5.14 -13.80 22.86
N GLN A 245 5.39 -14.72 23.79
CA GLN A 245 5.95 -16.04 23.47
C GLN A 245 5.09 -16.85 22.48
N ASP A 246 3.78 -16.80 22.61
CA ASP A 246 2.84 -17.51 21.72
C ASP A 246 2.21 -16.56 20.68
N GLY A 247 2.89 -15.45 20.38
CA GLY A 247 2.44 -14.45 19.45
C GLY A 247 2.54 -14.89 18.00
N TRP A 248 1.76 -14.25 17.16
CA TRP A 248 1.72 -14.49 15.72
C TRP A 248 2.23 -13.29 14.91
N LEU A 249 2.77 -13.58 13.71
CA LEU A 249 3.33 -12.58 12.81
C LEU A 249 2.79 -12.81 11.40
N ILE A 250 2.17 -11.79 10.80
CA ILE A 250 1.77 -11.82 9.41
C ILE A 250 2.70 -10.89 8.62
N LEU A 251 3.36 -11.46 7.60
CA LEU A 251 4.23 -10.74 6.68
C LEU A 251 3.70 -10.86 5.27
N SER A 252 3.60 -9.74 4.58
CA SER A 252 3.11 -9.62 3.21
C SER A 252 3.90 -8.56 2.44
N GLY A 253 3.58 -8.38 1.14
CA GLY A 253 4.37 -7.51 0.26
C GLY A 253 5.56 -8.23 -0.36
N ILE A 254 5.52 -9.56 -0.41
CA ILE A 254 6.62 -10.42 -0.86
C ILE A 254 6.25 -11.02 -2.21
N LEU A 255 7.11 -10.85 -3.22
CA LEU A 255 6.94 -11.53 -4.50
C LEU A 255 7.11 -13.05 -4.34
N SER A 256 6.28 -13.82 -5.03
CA SER A 256 6.33 -15.29 -4.95
C SER A 256 7.69 -15.85 -5.36
N ILE A 257 8.41 -15.16 -6.23
CA ILE A 257 9.78 -15.54 -6.62
C ILE A 257 10.79 -15.34 -5.48
N GLU A 258 10.57 -14.37 -4.58
CA GLU A 258 11.43 -14.07 -3.43
C GLU A 258 11.10 -14.96 -2.23
N TRP A 259 9.90 -15.55 -2.20
CA TRP A 259 9.37 -16.28 -1.06
C TRP A 259 10.29 -17.38 -0.51
N PRO A 260 10.92 -18.23 -1.34
CA PRO A 260 11.80 -19.29 -0.81
C PRO A 260 12.97 -18.72 0.01
N CYS A 261 13.64 -17.69 -0.49
CA CYS A 261 14.76 -17.04 0.19
C CYS A 261 14.28 -16.32 1.47
N PHE A 262 13.16 -15.60 1.39
CA PHE A 262 12.56 -14.92 2.54
C PHE A 262 12.14 -15.90 3.65
N LEU A 263 11.60 -17.07 3.28
CA LEU A 263 11.24 -18.12 4.23
C LEU A 263 12.47 -18.69 4.96
N GLU A 264 13.61 -18.84 4.30
CA GLU A 264 14.87 -19.24 4.94
C GLU A 264 15.36 -18.20 5.94
N ASP A 265 15.26 -16.90 5.59
CA ASP A 265 15.62 -15.81 6.49
C ASP A 265 14.72 -15.78 7.73
N THR A 266 13.40 -15.92 7.58
CA THR A 266 12.48 -15.98 8.73
C THR A 266 12.81 -17.14 9.66
N ARG A 267 13.13 -18.32 9.12
CA ARG A 267 13.56 -19.50 9.89
C ARG A 267 14.85 -19.24 10.67
N ALA A 268 15.84 -18.60 10.03
CA ALA A 268 17.10 -18.27 10.67
C ALA A 268 16.93 -17.26 11.82
N LYS A 269 15.85 -16.47 11.82
CA LYS A 269 15.48 -15.50 12.87
C LYS A 269 14.52 -16.07 13.92
N GLY A 270 14.23 -17.39 13.88
CA GLY A 270 13.45 -18.09 14.90
C GLY A 270 11.93 -17.97 14.67
N PHE A 271 11.51 -17.92 13.42
CA PHE A 271 10.10 -18.01 13.04
C PHE A 271 9.82 -19.28 12.25
N ARG A 272 8.62 -19.83 12.43
CA ARG A 272 8.09 -20.94 11.66
C ARG A 272 6.86 -20.48 10.89
N CYS A 273 6.85 -20.67 9.59
CA CYS A 273 5.67 -20.44 8.76
C CYS A 273 4.58 -21.47 9.11
N VAL A 274 3.39 -20.99 9.43
CA VAL A 274 2.20 -21.77 9.83
C VAL A 274 1.24 -21.89 8.68
N GLU A 275 1.00 -20.78 7.96
CA GLU A 275 0.05 -20.69 6.87
C GLU A 275 0.59 -19.77 5.78
N VAL A 276 0.21 -20.02 4.53
CA VAL A 276 0.64 -19.25 3.36
C VAL A 276 -0.58 -18.92 2.51
N ASP A 277 -0.74 -17.66 2.17
CA ASP A 277 -1.70 -17.15 1.20
C ASP A 277 -0.98 -16.73 -0.09
N ARG A 278 -1.56 -17.03 -1.25
CA ARG A 278 -1.06 -16.62 -2.57
C ARG A 278 -2.14 -15.92 -3.36
N ASP A 279 -1.82 -14.73 -3.84
CA ASP A 279 -2.74 -13.91 -4.64
C ASP A 279 -1.97 -13.26 -5.80
N GLY A 280 -2.12 -13.83 -7.01
CA GLY A 280 -1.34 -13.45 -8.18
C GLY A 280 0.16 -13.74 -7.98
N GLU A 281 0.99 -12.73 -8.18
CA GLU A 281 2.44 -12.79 -8.00
C GLU A 281 2.89 -12.62 -6.54
N TRP A 282 1.97 -12.43 -5.61
CA TRP A 282 2.24 -12.11 -4.21
C TRP A 282 2.05 -13.30 -3.29
N THR A 283 2.89 -13.38 -2.29
CA THR A 283 2.80 -14.38 -1.21
C THR A 283 2.81 -13.68 0.13
N SER A 284 1.88 -14.06 0.99
CA SER A 284 1.77 -13.64 2.39
C SER A 284 1.91 -14.85 3.30
N GLY A 285 2.48 -14.68 4.47
CA GLY A 285 2.67 -15.78 5.43
C GLY A 285 2.26 -15.40 6.83
N LEU A 286 1.67 -16.38 7.52
CA LEU A 286 1.46 -16.40 8.96
C LEU A 286 2.60 -17.18 9.61
N PHE A 287 3.21 -16.62 10.63
CA PHE A 287 4.35 -17.19 11.33
C PHE A 287 4.10 -17.25 12.84
N SER A 288 4.70 -18.23 13.49
CA SER A 288 4.83 -18.35 14.94
C SER A 288 6.29 -18.30 15.36
N ILE A 289 6.57 -17.89 16.59
CA ILE A 289 7.89 -18.00 17.20
C ILE A 289 8.23 -19.49 17.43
N VAL A 290 9.50 -19.84 17.25
CA VAL A 290 10.04 -21.21 17.53
C VAL A 290 10.79 -21.19 18.85
#